data_9273d4e6c808da8273f42f92f4eb6224
#
_entry.id   9273d4e6c808da8273f42f92f4eb6224
#
_cell.length_a   1.000
_cell.length_b   1.000
_cell.length_c   1.000
_cell.angle_alpha   90.00
_cell.angle_beta   90.00
_cell.angle_gamma   90.00
#
_symmetry.space_group_name_H-M   'P 1'
#
loop_
_entity.id
_entity.type
_entity.pdbx_description
1 polymer ?
#
loop_
_entity_poly.entity_id
_entity_poly.type
_entity_poly.pdbx_seq_one_letter_code
_entity_poly.pdbx_strand_id
1 'polypeptide(L)'
;STSRRQRQMCIRDSRMIKSNERLCMPGVPEEMFVEAVKALVKAQEDWVPSEPGTSLYIRPFMFATEASLGVHMAKSYKFVIITTPVGAYYAEGINPVKILVEDEYVRAVKGGTGFTKCGGNYASSIAGQVKAEKMGCTQVLWLDGVHRKYVEEVGTMNIMFKIAGEIYTAPLEGTVLPGVTRDSLIHILRDWGYKVNETHLSVDDLMKAGHDGTLEEAFGTGTAAVVSPVGEFVYKDDSVVVNDFKIGELTQKLYDTLTGIQWGKLEDKYGWTTPVE
;
A
#
# COMPACT_ATOMS: atom_id res chain seq x y z
N SER A 1 -18.31 5.17 -29.99
CA SER A 1 -16.87 5.20 -29.70
C SER A 1 -16.68 5.49 -28.22
N THR A 2 -16.44 4.46 -27.44
CA THR A 2 -16.05 4.58 -26.05
C THR A 2 -14.66 5.16 -26.01
N SER A 3 -14.53 6.46 -25.70
CA SER A 3 -13.24 7.07 -25.47
C SER A 3 -12.57 6.32 -24.32
N ARG A 4 -11.50 5.60 -24.59
CA ARG A 4 -10.66 4.92 -23.60
C ARG A 4 -9.95 6.00 -22.77
N ARG A 5 -10.62 6.52 -21.74
CA ARG A 5 -10.05 7.46 -20.80
C ARG A 5 -9.41 6.66 -19.70
N GLN A 6 -8.11 6.45 -19.81
CA GLN A 6 -7.35 5.97 -18.68
C GLN A 6 -7.20 7.10 -17.67
N ARG A 7 -7.57 6.85 -16.44
CA ARG A 7 -7.48 7.81 -15.33
C ARG A 7 -6.37 7.38 -14.38
N GLN A 8 -5.54 8.32 -13.99
CA GLN A 8 -4.44 8.13 -13.07
C GLN A 8 -4.73 8.87 -11.77
N MET A 9 -4.54 8.20 -10.62
CA MET A 9 -4.61 8.89 -9.33
C MET A 9 -3.39 9.79 -9.13
N CYS A 10 -3.61 11.08 -8.94
CA CYS A 10 -2.58 12.03 -8.54
C CYS A 10 -2.17 11.80 -7.07
N ILE A 11 -0.95 12.16 -6.70
CA ILE A 11 -0.32 12.21 -5.35
C ILE A 11 0.97 11.37 -5.23
N ARG A 12 1.42 10.68 -6.29
CA ARG A 12 2.62 9.84 -6.19
C ARG A 12 3.91 10.60 -6.35
N ASP A 13 3.87 11.74 -7.02
CA ASP A 13 4.95 12.69 -7.23
C ASP A 13 5.47 13.27 -5.93
N SER A 14 4.61 13.86 -5.09
CA SER A 14 5.00 14.43 -3.79
C SER A 14 5.65 13.39 -2.86
N ARG A 15 5.19 12.13 -2.91
CA ARG A 15 5.81 11.04 -2.16
C ARG A 15 7.19 10.68 -2.72
N MET A 16 7.38 10.72 -4.05
CA MET A 16 8.68 10.49 -4.68
C MET A 16 9.67 11.59 -4.29
N ILE A 17 9.24 12.86 -4.30
CA ILE A 17 10.06 13.98 -3.85
C ILE A 17 10.54 13.77 -2.41
N LYS A 18 9.63 13.47 -1.48
CA LYS A 18 9.96 13.20 -0.07
C LYS A 18 10.90 12.00 0.11
N SER A 19 10.72 10.95 -0.71
CA SER A 19 11.62 9.79 -0.69
C SER A 19 13.02 10.17 -1.18
N ASN A 20 13.11 10.95 -2.26
CA ASN A 20 14.37 11.42 -2.80
C ASN A 20 15.08 12.35 -1.83
N GLU A 21 14.39 13.28 -1.20
CA GLU A 21 14.96 14.17 -0.16
C GLU A 21 15.61 13.36 0.97
N ARG A 22 14.90 12.35 1.49
CA ARG A 22 15.45 11.49 2.57
C ARG A 22 16.68 10.71 2.13
N LEU A 23 16.76 10.35 0.85
CA LEU A 23 17.89 9.59 0.27
C LEU A 23 18.98 10.50 -0.31
N CYS A 24 18.89 11.82 -0.10
CA CYS A 24 19.81 12.82 -0.66
C CYS A 24 19.91 12.75 -2.19
N MET A 25 18.80 12.44 -2.86
CA MET A 25 18.65 12.40 -4.30
C MET A 25 17.93 13.66 -4.80
N PRO A 26 18.17 14.14 -6.03
CA PRO A 26 17.46 15.29 -6.57
C PRO A 26 15.96 15.00 -6.70
N GLY A 27 15.12 16.00 -6.47
CA GLY A 27 13.68 15.95 -6.73
C GLY A 27 13.40 15.94 -8.23
N VAL A 28 12.32 15.29 -8.64
CA VAL A 28 11.72 15.46 -9.96
C VAL A 28 10.59 16.47 -9.83
N PRO A 29 10.60 17.61 -10.55
CA PRO A 29 9.50 18.57 -10.48
C PRO A 29 8.15 17.89 -10.78
N GLU A 30 7.12 18.26 -10.04
CA GLU A 30 5.79 17.66 -10.14
C GLU A 30 5.22 17.74 -11.57
N GLU A 31 5.30 18.89 -12.20
CA GLU A 31 4.83 19.10 -13.57
C GLU A 31 5.55 18.14 -14.54
N MET A 32 6.88 18.04 -14.42
CA MET A 32 7.69 17.15 -15.27
C MET A 32 7.30 15.68 -15.05
N PHE A 33 7.04 15.29 -13.80
CA PHE A 33 6.61 13.92 -13.47
C PHE A 33 5.27 13.60 -14.13
N VAL A 34 4.27 14.47 -13.97
CA VAL A 34 2.92 14.28 -14.51
C VAL A 34 2.94 14.27 -16.04
N GLU A 35 3.65 15.21 -16.66
CA GLU A 35 3.78 15.27 -18.12
C GLU A 35 4.49 14.05 -18.71
N ALA A 36 5.57 13.60 -18.06
CA ALA A 36 6.28 12.39 -18.50
C ALA A 36 5.39 11.15 -18.44
N VAL A 37 4.58 11.01 -17.37
CA VAL A 37 3.62 9.91 -17.25
C VAL A 37 2.54 10.01 -18.34
N LYS A 38 1.95 11.20 -18.58
CA LYS A 38 0.93 11.39 -19.62
C LYS A 38 1.49 11.06 -21.00
N ALA A 39 2.67 11.58 -21.32
CA ALA A 39 3.33 11.33 -22.61
C ALA A 39 3.60 9.84 -22.84
N LEU A 40 4.09 9.14 -21.80
CA LEU A 40 4.34 7.70 -21.89
C LEU A 40 3.06 6.90 -22.07
N VAL A 41 2.00 7.19 -21.29
CA VAL A 41 0.72 6.51 -21.42
C VAL A 41 0.10 6.75 -22.80
N LYS A 42 0.18 7.97 -23.32
CA LYS A 42 -0.29 8.30 -24.69
C LYS A 42 0.49 7.51 -25.74
N ALA A 43 1.81 7.45 -25.63
CA ALA A 43 2.66 6.68 -26.54
C ALA A 43 2.44 5.16 -26.46
N GLN A 44 1.85 4.69 -25.35
CA GLN A 44 1.58 3.28 -25.09
C GLN A 44 0.07 2.98 -25.05
N GLU A 45 -0.76 3.79 -25.72
CA GLU A 45 -2.22 3.66 -25.69
C GLU A 45 -2.69 2.26 -26.09
N ASP A 46 -2.06 1.65 -27.08
CA ASP A 46 -2.38 0.30 -27.55
C ASP A 46 -2.07 -0.81 -26.51
N TRP A 47 -1.23 -0.50 -25.53
CA TRP A 47 -0.88 -1.43 -24.45
C TRP A 47 -1.82 -1.32 -23.22
N VAL A 48 -2.72 -0.36 -23.23
CA VAL A 48 -3.70 -0.19 -22.16
C VAL A 48 -4.76 -1.29 -22.29
N PRO A 49 -4.82 -2.24 -21.37
CA PRO A 49 -5.77 -3.35 -21.49
C PRO A 49 -7.21 -2.86 -21.30
N SER A 50 -8.15 -3.50 -22.00
CA SER A 50 -9.57 -3.16 -22.00
C SER A 50 -10.45 -4.13 -21.19
N GLU A 51 -9.90 -5.28 -20.85
CA GLU A 51 -10.65 -6.29 -20.09
C GLU A 51 -10.96 -5.83 -18.66
N PRO A 52 -12.13 -6.19 -18.11
CA PRO A 52 -12.47 -5.86 -16.73
C PRO A 52 -11.43 -6.36 -15.73
N GLY A 53 -11.08 -5.53 -14.75
CA GLY A 53 -10.09 -5.87 -13.72
C GLY A 53 -8.63 -5.73 -14.16
N THR A 54 -8.37 -5.38 -15.41
CA THR A 54 -7.03 -5.15 -15.92
C THR A 54 -6.63 -3.68 -15.83
N SER A 55 -5.34 -3.38 -15.85
CA SER A 55 -4.83 -2.00 -15.86
C SER A 55 -3.43 -1.92 -16.45
N LEU A 56 -3.02 -0.71 -16.83
CA LEU A 56 -1.62 -0.43 -17.15
C LEU A 56 -0.89 -0.03 -15.87
N TYR A 57 0.02 -0.87 -15.40
CA TYR A 57 0.86 -0.56 -14.26
C TYR A 57 1.96 0.41 -14.67
N ILE A 58 2.07 1.53 -13.95
CA ILE A 58 3.06 2.57 -14.19
C ILE A 58 4.05 2.58 -13.03
N ARG A 59 5.33 2.40 -13.34
CA ARG A 59 6.41 2.36 -12.35
C ARG A 59 7.44 3.44 -12.61
N PRO A 60 7.32 4.62 -11.98
CA PRO A 60 8.40 5.58 -11.92
C PRO A 60 9.43 5.16 -10.87
N PHE A 61 10.70 5.33 -11.17
CA PHE A 61 11.80 5.09 -10.23
C PHE A 61 13.03 5.92 -10.61
N MET A 62 13.89 6.12 -9.62
CA MET A 62 15.16 6.83 -9.79
C MET A 62 16.29 6.03 -9.16
N PHE A 63 17.46 6.09 -9.76
CA PHE A 63 18.68 5.45 -9.25
C PHE A 63 19.92 6.25 -9.63
N ALA A 64 20.99 6.08 -8.83
CA ALA A 64 22.28 6.66 -9.09
C ALA A 64 22.96 5.98 -10.29
N THR A 65 23.65 6.77 -11.12
CA THR A 65 24.37 6.28 -12.30
C THR A 65 25.87 6.56 -12.26
N GLU A 66 26.36 7.19 -11.19
CA GLU A 66 27.79 7.41 -11.00
C GLU A 66 28.53 6.09 -10.81
N ALA A 67 29.55 5.85 -11.61
CA ALA A 67 30.44 4.71 -11.49
C ALA A 67 31.47 4.98 -10.36
N SER A 68 31.12 4.60 -9.14
CA SER A 68 31.93 4.87 -7.96
C SER A 68 31.83 3.73 -6.95
N LEU A 69 32.91 3.54 -6.19
CA LEU A 69 32.96 2.64 -5.04
C LEU A 69 32.79 3.45 -3.75
N GLY A 70 32.19 2.83 -2.73
CA GLY A 70 31.98 3.46 -1.44
C GLY A 70 30.62 4.10 -1.28
N VAL A 71 30.31 4.52 -0.04
CA VAL A 71 29.03 5.13 0.33
C VAL A 71 29.18 6.64 0.36
N HIS A 72 28.58 7.33 -0.60
CA HIS A 72 28.52 8.78 -0.68
C HIS A 72 27.32 9.22 -1.49
N MET A 73 27.00 10.49 -1.47
CA MET A 73 25.98 11.07 -2.34
C MET A 73 26.45 11.06 -3.79
N ALA A 74 25.76 10.37 -4.66
CA ALA A 74 26.10 10.30 -6.08
C ALA A 74 25.90 11.67 -6.77
N LYS A 75 26.65 11.93 -7.83
CA LYS A 75 26.60 13.18 -8.62
C LYS A 75 25.69 13.09 -9.84
N SER A 76 25.30 11.89 -10.24
CA SER A 76 24.43 11.65 -11.39
C SER A 76 23.36 10.60 -11.11
N TYR A 77 22.17 10.84 -11.62
CA TYR A 77 20.99 10.01 -11.43
C TYR A 77 20.23 9.85 -12.72
N LYS A 78 19.44 8.81 -12.82
CA LYS A 78 18.49 8.60 -13.91
C LYS A 78 17.10 8.41 -13.34
N PHE A 79 16.15 9.22 -13.80
CA PHE A 79 14.72 9.02 -13.61
C PHE A 79 14.17 8.22 -14.79
N VAL A 80 13.39 7.18 -14.50
CA VAL A 80 12.83 6.26 -15.49
C VAL A 80 11.39 5.97 -15.15
N ILE A 81 10.54 5.88 -16.16
CA ILE A 81 9.17 5.37 -16.03
C ILE A 81 9.03 4.19 -16.97
N ILE A 82 8.56 3.07 -16.43
CA ILE A 82 8.20 1.88 -17.22
C ILE A 82 6.73 1.55 -17.02
N THR A 83 6.13 0.93 -18.03
CA THR A 83 4.74 0.48 -18.00
C THR A 83 4.65 -1.00 -18.33
N THR A 84 3.63 -1.66 -17.79
CA THR A 84 3.30 -3.04 -18.14
C THR A 84 1.80 -3.26 -17.99
N PRO A 85 1.13 -3.94 -18.95
CA PRO A 85 -0.21 -4.43 -18.74
C PRO A 85 -0.23 -5.45 -17.59
N VAL A 86 -1.20 -5.36 -16.71
CA VAL A 86 -1.39 -6.30 -15.61
C VAL A 86 -2.84 -6.79 -15.59
N GLY A 87 -3.01 -8.08 -15.31
CA GLY A 87 -4.32 -8.69 -15.06
C GLY A 87 -4.90 -8.27 -13.72
N ALA A 88 -6.07 -8.81 -13.40
CA ALA A 88 -6.62 -8.69 -12.06
C ALA A 88 -5.60 -9.26 -11.06
N TYR A 89 -5.34 -8.51 -9.98
CA TYR A 89 -4.39 -8.94 -8.95
C TYR A 89 -4.78 -10.29 -8.33
N TYR A 90 -6.08 -10.51 -8.21
CA TYR A 90 -6.68 -11.78 -7.82
C TYR A 90 -7.56 -12.29 -8.97
N ALA A 91 -7.18 -13.38 -9.61
CA ALA A 91 -7.94 -13.97 -10.73
C ALA A 91 -9.36 -14.42 -10.32
N GLU A 92 -9.53 -14.81 -9.05
CA GLU A 92 -10.78 -15.30 -8.46
C GLU A 92 -11.48 -14.26 -7.57
N GLY A 93 -11.08 -12.96 -7.66
CA GLY A 93 -11.52 -11.90 -6.75
C GLY A 93 -10.61 -11.74 -5.54
N ILE A 94 -10.94 -10.78 -4.65
CA ILE A 94 -10.18 -10.55 -3.41
C ILE A 94 -10.52 -11.64 -2.40
N ASN A 95 -9.52 -12.44 -2.00
CA ASN A 95 -9.68 -13.50 -1.00
C ASN A 95 -8.95 -13.13 0.30
N PRO A 96 -9.52 -13.48 1.47
CA PRO A 96 -8.82 -13.28 2.74
C PRO A 96 -7.54 -14.09 2.81
N VAL A 97 -6.54 -13.52 3.47
CA VAL A 97 -5.22 -14.13 3.60
C VAL A 97 -4.85 -14.35 5.07
N LYS A 98 -3.98 -15.33 5.30
CA LYS A 98 -3.41 -15.62 6.62
C LYS A 98 -2.12 -14.84 6.82
N ILE A 99 -1.99 -14.18 7.97
CA ILE A 99 -0.93 -13.23 8.29
C ILE A 99 -0.15 -13.71 9.52
N LEU A 100 1.19 -13.77 9.40
CA LEU A 100 2.09 -13.97 10.54
C LEU A 100 2.39 -12.61 11.19
N VAL A 101 2.16 -12.48 12.48
CA VAL A 101 2.69 -11.33 13.26
C VAL A 101 4.17 -11.60 13.55
N GLU A 102 5.04 -10.73 13.05
CA GLU A 102 6.49 -10.91 13.15
C GLU A 102 7.06 -10.19 14.38
N ASP A 103 7.66 -10.93 15.28
CA ASP A 103 8.22 -10.43 16.53
C ASP A 103 9.76 -10.53 16.63
N GLU A 104 10.40 -11.10 15.60
CA GLU A 104 11.88 -11.23 15.52
C GLU A 104 12.48 -10.18 14.60
N TYR A 105 12.03 -10.15 13.34
CA TYR A 105 12.53 -9.20 12.34
C TYR A 105 11.74 -7.90 12.37
N VAL A 106 12.39 -6.79 12.01
CA VAL A 106 11.76 -5.48 11.89
C VAL A 106 11.92 -4.93 10.48
N ARG A 107 10.87 -4.30 9.97
CA ARG A 107 10.88 -3.67 8.65
C ARG A 107 11.57 -2.30 8.68
N ALA A 108 11.34 -1.53 9.72
CA ALA A 108 11.77 -0.14 9.83
C ALA A 108 11.94 0.29 11.29
N VAL A 109 12.74 1.33 11.49
CA VAL A 109 12.89 2.01 12.78
C VAL A 109 12.80 3.53 12.59
N LYS A 110 12.41 4.26 13.62
CA LYS A 110 12.34 5.72 13.60
C LYS A 110 13.74 6.29 13.31
N GLY A 111 13.82 7.28 12.41
CA GLY A 111 15.09 7.81 11.91
C GLY A 111 15.71 7.03 10.74
N GLY A 112 15.18 5.84 10.44
CA GLY A 112 15.53 5.05 9.25
C GLY A 112 14.88 5.54 7.97
N THR A 113 14.64 4.62 7.05
CA THR A 113 14.06 4.91 5.72
C THR A 113 12.63 4.38 5.55
N GLY A 114 11.98 3.89 6.62
CA GLY A 114 10.70 3.19 6.57
C GLY A 114 9.58 3.95 5.85
N PHE A 115 9.55 5.28 5.99
CA PHE A 115 8.56 6.15 5.34
C PHE A 115 8.88 6.47 3.87
N THR A 116 10.03 6.04 3.36
CA THR A 116 10.43 6.21 1.96
C THR A 116 10.09 4.99 1.12
N LYS A 117 9.92 5.18 -0.19
CA LYS A 117 9.75 4.06 -1.12
C LYS A 117 11.10 3.68 -1.74
N CYS A 118 11.96 3.02 -0.96
CA CYS A 118 13.30 2.63 -1.37
C CYS A 118 13.54 1.12 -1.28
N GLY A 119 14.48 0.61 -2.08
CA GLY A 119 14.77 -0.83 -2.20
C GLY A 119 15.21 -1.49 -0.89
N GLY A 120 15.88 -0.75 -0.01
CA GLY A 120 16.35 -1.26 1.28
C GLY A 120 15.21 -1.76 2.19
N ASN A 121 14.05 -1.06 2.18
CA ASN A 121 12.89 -1.48 2.97
C ASN A 121 12.30 -2.80 2.47
N TYR A 122 12.39 -3.07 1.18
CA TYR A 122 11.94 -4.35 0.60
C TYR A 122 12.95 -5.46 0.89
N ALA A 123 14.23 -5.19 0.79
CA ALA A 123 15.28 -6.16 1.11
C ALA A 123 15.17 -6.62 2.58
N SER A 124 14.96 -5.70 3.52
CA SER A 124 14.80 -6.02 4.95
C SER A 124 13.57 -6.86 5.27
N SER A 125 12.56 -6.88 4.40
CA SER A 125 11.33 -7.64 4.62
C SER A 125 11.39 -9.10 4.15
N ILE A 126 12.41 -9.49 3.36
CA ILE A 126 12.45 -10.81 2.71
C ILE A 126 12.56 -11.94 3.73
N ALA A 127 13.39 -11.81 4.76
CA ALA A 127 13.56 -12.87 5.76
C ALA A 127 12.26 -13.18 6.52
N GLY A 128 11.53 -12.16 6.96
CA GLY A 128 10.22 -12.32 7.60
C GLY A 128 9.18 -12.93 6.66
N GLN A 129 9.18 -12.51 5.38
CA GLN A 129 8.28 -13.08 4.38
C GLN A 129 8.53 -14.59 4.17
N VAL A 130 9.81 -15.00 4.03
CA VAL A 130 10.17 -16.42 3.91
C VAL A 130 9.79 -17.23 5.16
N LYS A 131 9.91 -16.63 6.35
CA LYS A 131 9.45 -17.24 7.61
C LYS A 131 7.94 -17.43 7.59
N ALA A 132 7.17 -16.42 7.19
CA ALA A 132 5.72 -16.50 7.07
C ALA A 132 5.27 -17.60 6.10
N GLU A 133 5.88 -17.70 4.93
CA GLU A 133 5.58 -18.74 3.93
C GLU A 133 5.80 -20.15 4.48
N LYS A 134 6.88 -20.38 5.23
CA LYS A 134 7.16 -21.67 5.89
C LYS A 134 6.11 -22.03 6.93
N MET A 135 5.44 -21.05 7.52
CA MET A 135 4.35 -21.22 8.48
C MET A 135 2.95 -21.25 7.83
N GLY A 136 2.89 -21.29 6.49
CA GLY A 136 1.63 -21.30 5.75
C GLY A 136 0.89 -19.95 5.77
N CYS A 137 1.60 -18.86 6.07
CA CYS A 137 1.06 -17.50 6.04
C CYS A 137 1.45 -16.80 4.73
N THR A 138 0.54 -15.99 4.21
CA THR A 138 0.74 -15.28 2.93
C THR A 138 1.57 -14.02 3.08
N GLN A 139 1.45 -13.34 4.23
CA GLN A 139 2.07 -12.05 4.50
C GLN A 139 2.52 -11.95 5.96
N VAL A 140 3.28 -10.91 6.24
CA VAL A 140 3.81 -10.58 7.56
C VAL A 140 3.15 -9.30 8.08
N LEU A 141 2.66 -9.30 9.32
CA LEU A 141 2.30 -8.07 10.04
C LEU A 141 3.53 -7.59 10.79
N TRP A 142 4.01 -6.42 10.43
CA TRP A 142 5.19 -5.80 11.03
C TRP A 142 4.84 -5.04 12.29
N LEU A 143 5.65 -5.24 13.32
CA LEU A 143 5.60 -4.47 14.56
C LEU A 143 6.69 -3.38 14.56
N ASP A 144 6.52 -2.39 15.41
CA ASP A 144 7.50 -1.31 15.60
C ASP A 144 8.89 -1.85 16.00
N GLY A 145 9.93 -1.23 15.48
CA GLY A 145 11.30 -1.72 15.64
C GLY A 145 11.90 -1.49 17.03
N VAL A 146 11.23 -0.77 17.94
CA VAL A 146 11.76 -0.45 19.29
C VAL A 146 11.15 -1.38 20.33
N HIS A 147 9.84 -1.42 20.42
CA HIS A 147 9.12 -2.17 21.44
C HIS A 147 8.61 -3.52 20.94
N ARG A 148 8.53 -3.72 19.61
CA ARG A 148 7.94 -4.90 18.96
C ARG A 148 6.53 -5.18 19.48
N LYS A 149 5.79 -4.11 19.66
CA LYS A 149 4.48 -4.10 20.29
C LYS A 149 3.41 -3.49 19.42
N TYR A 150 3.72 -2.44 18.68
CA TYR A 150 2.73 -1.67 17.93
C TYR A 150 2.73 -2.07 16.47
N VAL A 151 1.54 -2.29 15.94
CA VAL A 151 1.33 -2.67 14.55
C VAL A 151 1.67 -1.50 13.62
N GLU A 152 2.41 -1.77 12.54
CA GLU A 152 2.80 -0.75 11.56
C GLU A 152 2.24 -1.03 10.16
N GLU A 153 2.70 -2.10 9.51
CA GLU A 153 2.35 -2.44 8.11
C GLU A 153 2.16 -3.95 7.93
N VAL A 154 1.50 -4.37 6.86
CA VAL A 154 1.36 -5.77 6.46
C VAL A 154 2.06 -6.02 5.12
N GLY A 155 3.07 -6.89 5.12
CA GLY A 155 3.88 -7.15 3.92
C GLY A 155 4.48 -5.85 3.36
N THR A 156 4.04 -5.43 2.19
CA THR A 156 4.42 -4.18 1.52
C THR A 156 3.27 -3.17 1.43
N MET A 157 2.26 -3.30 2.30
CA MET A 157 1.03 -2.51 2.34
C MET A 157 0.83 -1.86 3.70
N ASN A 158 0.12 -0.73 3.75
CA ASN A 158 -0.47 -0.27 5.01
C ASN A 158 -1.59 -1.22 5.44
N ILE A 159 -2.01 -1.14 6.69
CA ILE A 159 -3.09 -1.98 7.23
C ILE A 159 -4.10 -1.14 8.00
N MET A 160 -5.37 -1.55 7.93
CA MET A 160 -6.47 -0.98 8.68
C MET A 160 -7.25 -2.10 9.37
N PHE A 161 -7.81 -1.77 10.53
CA PHE A 161 -8.62 -2.66 11.35
C PHE A 161 -9.96 -1.98 11.67
N LYS A 162 -11.05 -2.73 11.56
CA LYS A 162 -12.35 -2.31 12.07
C LYS A 162 -12.57 -3.02 13.41
N ILE A 163 -12.54 -2.26 14.50
CA ILE A 163 -12.68 -2.75 15.86
C ILE A 163 -13.81 -1.99 16.54
N ALA A 164 -14.83 -2.69 17.03
CA ALA A 164 -16.00 -2.12 17.68
C ALA A 164 -16.63 -0.93 16.89
N GLY A 165 -16.73 -1.08 15.57
CA GLY A 165 -17.30 -0.08 14.67
C GLY A 165 -16.38 1.08 14.28
N GLU A 166 -15.22 1.24 14.89
CA GLU A 166 -14.23 2.28 14.56
C GLU A 166 -13.08 1.71 13.71
N ILE A 167 -12.41 2.58 12.97
CA ILE A 167 -11.26 2.20 12.13
C ILE A 167 -9.95 2.61 12.82
N TYR A 168 -8.98 1.70 12.80
CA TYR A 168 -7.64 1.91 13.34
C TYR A 168 -6.58 1.68 12.28
N THR A 169 -5.57 2.52 12.24
CA THR A 169 -4.39 2.37 11.38
C THR A 169 -3.18 3.05 12.03
N ALA A 170 -1.99 2.56 11.72
CA ALA A 170 -0.76 3.11 12.29
C ALA A 170 -0.55 4.59 11.92
N PRO A 171 -0.03 5.42 12.83
CA PRO A 171 0.28 6.83 12.58
C PRO A 171 1.51 6.97 11.68
N LEU A 172 1.62 8.09 10.97
CA LEU A 172 2.74 8.40 10.07
C LEU A 172 3.86 9.12 10.84
N GLU A 173 4.63 8.39 11.64
CA GLU A 173 5.68 8.93 12.52
C GLU A 173 7.11 8.59 12.08
N GLY A 174 7.31 8.25 10.80
CA GLY A 174 8.64 8.05 10.21
C GLY A 174 9.05 6.59 9.97
N THR A 175 8.23 5.62 10.33
CA THR A 175 8.43 4.19 10.05
C THR A 175 7.49 3.65 8.98
N VAL A 176 6.28 4.18 8.91
CA VAL A 176 5.21 3.76 8.00
C VAL A 176 5.25 4.56 6.71
N LEU A 177 5.13 3.89 5.57
CA LEU A 177 5.03 4.56 4.28
C LEU A 177 3.68 5.32 4.18
N PRO A 178 3.68 6.62 3.85
CA PRO A 178 2.44 7.36 3.57
C PRO A 178 1.81 6.86 2.26
N GLY A 179 0.99 5.80 2.38
CA GLY A 179 0.37 5.15 1.23
C GLY A 179 -0.73 6.02 0.61
N VAL A 180 -0.69 6.18 -0.72
CA VAL A 180 -1.73 6.92 -1.45
C VAL A 180 -3.09 6.22 -1.31
N THR A 181 -3.12 4.90 -1.42
CA THR A 181 -4.35 4.12 -1.21
C THR A 181 -4.85 4.27 0.23
N ARG A 182 -3.95 4.19 1.23
CA ARG A 182 -4.30 4.45 2.63
C ARG A 182 -4.99 5.80 2.80
N ASP A 183 -4.41 6.85 2.27
CA ASP A 183 -4.95 8.21 2.36
C ASP A 183 -6.32 8.31 1.70
N SER A 184 -6.47 7.77 0.49
CA SER A 184 -7.75 7.74 -0.22
C SER A 184 -8.84 7.01 0.58
N LEU A 185 -8.52 5.87 1.18
CA LEU A 185 -9.49 5.11 1.98
C LEU A 185 -9.86 5.83 3.28
N ILE A 186 -8.94 6.56 3.92
CA ILE A 186 -9.23 7.39 5.09
C ILE A 186 -10.25 8.48 4.72
N HIS A 187 -10.08 9.14 3.58
CA HIS A 187 -11.04 10.15 3.10
C HIS A 187 -12.42 9.54 2.85
N ILE A 188 -12.49 8.40 2.14
CA ILE A 188 -13.75 7.70 1.89
C ILE A 188 -14.43 7.28 3.20
N LEU A 189 -13.69 6.70 4.13
CA LEU A 189 -14.22 6.23 5.41
C LEU A 189 -14.79 7.39 6.25
N ARG A 190 -14.08 8.51 6.31
CA ARG A 190 -14.54 9.72 7.00
C ARG A 190 -15.81 10.29 6.37
N ASP A 191 -15.89 10.30 5.03
CA ASP A 191 -17.09 10.71 4.31
C ASP A 191 -18.29 9.81 4.58
N TRP A 192 -18.05 8.52 4.84
CA TRP A 192 -19.10 7.58 5.25
C TRP A 192 -19.45 7.67 6.74
N GLY A 193 -18.82 8.58 7.50
CA GLY A 193 -19.08 8.81 8.90
C GLY A 193 -18.33 7.89 9.87
N TYR A 194 -17.36 7.10 9.37
CA TYR A 194 -16.52 6.30 10.25
C TYR A 194 -15.54 7.18 11.03
N LYS A 195 -15.37 6.88 12.32
CA LYS A 195 -14.27 7.43 13.09
C LYS A 195 -13.00 6.67 12.72
N VAL A 196 -12.01 7.39 12.18
CA VAL A 196 -10.71 6.84 11.80
C VAL A 196 -9.65 7.31 12.77
N ASN A 197 -9.07 6.37 13.51
CA ASN A 197 -8.03 6.57 14.50
C ASN A 197 -6.67 6.24 13.89
N GLU A 198 -5.88 7.27 13.61
CA GLU A 198 -4.48 7.14 13.20
C GLU A 198 -3.62 7.09 14.47
N THR A 199 -3.50 5.92 15.08
CA THR A 199 -2.90 5.73 16.40
C THR A 199 -2.19 4.38 16.51
N HIS A 200 -1.37 4.24 17.54
CA HIS A 200 -0.72 2.97 17.86
C HIS A 200 -1.74 1.95 18.36
N LEU A 201 -1.81 0.82 17.70
CA LEU A 201 -2.55 -0.37 18.13
C LEU A 201 -1.53 -1.42 18.58
N SER A 202 -1.62 -1.89 19.84
CA SER A 202 -0.74 -2.95 20.27
C SER A 202 -1.18 -4.30 19.72
N VAL A 203 -0.22 -5.22 19.52
CA VAL A 203 -0.54 -6.59 19.10
C VAL A 203 -1.40 -7.29 20.15
N ASP A 204 -1.18 -7.01 21.44
CA ASP A 204 -1.98 -7.59 22.52
C ASP A 204 -3.45 -7.13 22.43
N ASP A 205 -3.69 -5.82 22.17
CA ASP A 205 -5.05 -5.30 21.98
C ASP A 205 -5.69 -5.86 20.70
N LEU A 206 -4.92 -6.05 19.62
CA LEU A 206 -5.39 -6.67 18.39
C LEU A 206 -5.84 -8.12 18.63
N MET A 207 -4.99 -8.94 19.28
CA MET A 207 -5.30 -10.34 19.57
C MET A 207 -6.50 -10.44 20.52
N LYS A 208 -6.54 -9.58 21.55
CA LYS A 208 -7.70 -9.50 22.46
C LYS A 208 -8.98 -9.16 21.71
N ALA A 209 -8.96 -8.15 20.82
CA ALA A 209 -10.13 -7.78 20.01
C ALA A 209 -10.59 -8.93 19.08
N GLY A 210 -9.64 -9.75 18.61
CA GLY A 210 -9.96 -10.97 17.87
C GLY A 210 -10.67 -12.01 18.74
N HIS A 211 -10.17 -12.27 19.94
CA HIS A 211 -10.76 -13.26 20.86
C HIS A 211 -12.11 -12.84 21.46
N ASP A 212 -12.30 -11.55 21.73
CA ASP A 212 -13.58 -11.05 22.26
C ASP A 212 -14.62 -10.73 21.18
N GLY A 213 -14.24 -10.91 19.89
CA GLY A 213 -15.14 -10.72 18.74
C GLY A 213 -15.37 -9.27 18.35
N THR A 214 -14.63 -8.31 18.90
CA THR A 214 -14.74 -6.89 18.53
C THR A 214 -13.93 -6.53 17.29
N LEU A 215 -12.96 -7.36 16.88
CA LEU A 215 -12.27 -7.24 15.60
C LEU A 215 -13.19 -7.75 14.48
N GLU A 216 -13.87 -6.81 13.80
CA GLU A 216 -14.86 -7.12 12.78
C GLU A 216 -14.21 -7.38 11.40
N GLU A 217 -13.28 -6.52 10.98
CA GLU A 217 -12.57 -6.64 9.71
C GLU A 217 -11.13 -6.16 9.84
N ALA A 218 -10.24 -6.72 9.02
CA ALA A 218 -8.88 -6.22 8.83
C ALA A 218 -8.50 -6.33 7.36
N PHE A 219 -7.78 -5.34 6.84
CA PHE A 219 -7.38 -5.33 5.44
C PHE A 219 -6.10 -4.51 5.20
N GLY A 220 -5.23 -5.06 4.37
CA GLY A 220 -4.09 -4.35 3.80
C GLY A 220 -4.52 -3.39 2.70
N THR A 221 -3.78 -2.28 2.52
CA THR A 221 -4.06 -1.28 1.49
C THR A 221 -2.82 -0.98 0.67
N GLY A 222 -2.91 -1.12 -0.64
CA GLY A 222 -1.76 -0.92 -1.54
C GLY A 222 -2.17 -0.66 -2.97
N THR A 223 -1.19 -0.34 -3.82
CA THR A 223 -1.47 0.02 -5.21
C THR A 223 -1.96 -1.15 -6.05
N ALA A 224 -1.37 -2.33 -5.90
CA ALA A 224 -1.68 -3.48 -6.73
C ALA A 224 -2.97 -4.18 -6.30
N ALA A 225 -3.08 -4.48 -5.01
CA ALA A 225 -4.25 -5.16 -4.46
C ALA A 225 -5.43 -4.23 -4.19
N VAL A 226 -5.20 -2.91 -4.17
CA VAL A 226 -6.15 -1.88 -3.70
C VAL A 226 -6.50 -2.10 -2.24
N VAL A 227 -7.28 -3.14 -1.94
CA VAL A 227 -7.62 -3.62 -0.61
C VAL A 227 -7.43 -5.14 -0.58
N SER A 228 -6.75 -5.66 0.44
CA SER A 228 -6.47 -7.09 0.65
C SER A 228 -7.03 -7.53 2.01
N PRO A 229 -8.13 -8.29 2.05
CA PRO A 229 -8.74 -8.72 3.30
C PRO A 229 -7.84 -9.69 4.07
N VAL A 230 -7.88 -9.60 5.40
CA VAL A 230 -7.20 -10.53 6.30
C VAL A 230 -8.22 -11.49 6.90
N GLY A 231 -7.95 -12.79 6.81
CA GLY A 231 -8.81 -13.84 7.36
C GLY A 231 -8.31 -14.40 8.70
N GLU A 232 -7.01 -14.33 8.97
CA GLU A 232 -6.42 -14.86 10.20
C GLU A 232 -5.11 -14.15 10.54
N PHE A 233 -4.90 -13.85 11.81
CA PHE A 233 -3.61 -13.48 12.38
C PHE A 233 -3.05 -14.62 13.21
N VAL A 234 -1.77 -14.94 13.00
CA VAL A 234 -1.01 -15.91 13.82
C VAL A 234 0.07 -15.17 14.58
N TYR A 235 0.07 -15.28 15.88
CA TYR A 235 1.05 -14.65 16.76
C TYR A 235 1.56 -15.64 17.78
N LYS A 236 2.81 -16.08 17.67
CA LYS A 236 3.41 -17.13 18.51
C LYS A 236 2.58 -18.43 18.44
N ASP A 237 2.11 -18.92 19.57
CA ASP A 237 1.28 -20.13 19.70
C ASP A 237 -0.22 -19.82 19.66
N ASP A 238 -0.61 -18.58 19.33
CA ASP A 238 -1.99 -18.11 19.32
C ASP A 238 -2.43 -17.68 17.91
N SER A 239 -3.73 -17.77 17.63
CA SER A 239 -4.29 -17.25 16.39
C SER A 239 -5.70 -16.70 16.58
N VAL A 240 -6.06 -15.72 15.77
CA VAL A 240 -7.41 -15.17 15.70
C VAL A 240 -7.92 -15.14 14.28
N VAL A 241 -9.12 -15.67 14.08
CA VAL A 241 -9.84 -15.65 12.80
C VAL A 241 -10.66 -14.36 12.73
N VAL A 242 -10.56 -13.67 11.59
CA VAL A 242 -11.28 -12.42 11.32
C VAL A 242 -12.46 -12.74 10.42
N ASN A 243 -13.67 -12.33 10.80
CA ASN A 243 -14.88 -12.43 10.01
C ASN A 243 -15.12 -13.84 9.39
N ASP A 244 -14.94 -14.93 10.17
CA ASP A 244 -15.06 -16.32 9.70
C ASP A 244 -14.21 -16.64 8.45
N PHE A 245 -13.08 -15.99 8.30
CA PHE A 245 -12.22 -16.08 7.10
C PHE A 245 -12.95 -15.66 5.81
N LYS A 246 -13.83 -14.66 5.89
CA LYS A 246 -14.60 -14.13 4.76
C LYS A 246 -14.26 -12.66 4.52
N ILE A 247 -14.55 -12.19 3.31
CA ILE A 247 -14.44 -10.78 2.99
C ILE A 247 -15.50 -10.01 3.79
N GLY A 248 -15.08 -8.94 4.48
CA GLY A 248 -15.99 -8.07 5.19
C GLY A 248 -16.76 -7.14 4.26
N GLU A 249 -17.94 -6.72 4.67
CA GLU A 249 -18.79 -5.81 3.89
C GLU A 249 -18.13 -4.47 3.64
N LEU A 250 -17.45 -3.92 4.66
CA LEU A 250 -16.72 -2.66 4.53
C LEU A 250 -15.55 -2.79 3.57
N THR A 251 -14.77 -3.87 3.70
CA THR A 251 -13.63 -4.19 2.84
C THR A 251 -14.06 -4.27 1.37
N GLN A 252 -15.14 -4.99 1.07
CA GLN A 252 -15.69 -5.10 -0.28
C GLN A 252 -16.16 -3.74 -0.80
N LYS A 253 -16.91 -3.00 0.00
CA LYS A 253 -17.42 -1.68 -0.37
C LYS A 253 -16.30 -0.67 -0.66
N LEU A 254 -15.21 -0.69 0.12
CA LEU A 254 -14.04 0.15 -0.13
C LEU A 254 -13.34 -0.22 -1.44
N TYR A 255 -13.16 -1.51 -1.70
CA TYR A 255 -12.60 -2.00 -2.95
C TYR A 255 -13.42 -1.54 -4.16
N ASP A 256 -14.72 -1.79 -4.14
CA ASP A 256 -15.62 -1.45 -5.25
C ASP A 256 -15.68 0.07 -5.49
N THR A 257 -15.68 0.86 -4.40
CA THR A 257 -15.72 2.32 -4.51
C THR A 257 -14.42 2.88 -5.10
N LEU A 258 -13.28 2.48 -4.56
CA LEU A 258 -12.00 3.02 -5.02
C LEU A 258 -11.68 2.56 -6.45
N THR A 259 -11.88 1.29 -6.78
CA THR A 259 -11.71 0.78 -8.15
C THR A 259 -12.74 1.38 -9.10
N GLY A 260 -13.97 1.59 -8.66
CA GLY A 260 -15.02 2.26 -9.44
C GLY A 260 -14.63 3.69 -9.83
N ILE A 261 -14.03 4.46 -8.92
CA ILE A 261 -13.47 5.79 -9.20
C ILE A 261 -12.30 5.68 -10.18
N GLN A 262 -11.34 4.79 -9.91
CA GLN A 262 -10.15 4.60 -10.75
C GLN A 262 -10.50 4.22 -12.20
N TRP A 263 -11.51 3.42 -12.40
CA TRP A 263 -11.97 3.00 -13.73
C TRP A 263 -13.00 3.96 -14.35
N GLY A 264 -13.36 5.03 -13.64
CA GLY A 264 -14.35 6.00 -14.09
C GLY A 264 -15.78 5.46 -14.17
N LYS A 265 -16.06 4.38 -13.44
CA LYS A 265 -17.43 3.83 -13.27
C LYS A 265 -18.21 4.62 -12.23
N LEU A 266 -17.54 5.20 -11.25
CA LEU A 266 -18.10 6.09 -10.24
C LEU A 266 -17.55 7.51 -10.44
N GLU A 267 -18.32 8.49 -10.00
CA GLU A 267 -17.90 9.90 -9.99
C GLU A 267 -16.68 10.10 -9.08
N ASP A 268 -15.69 10.81 -9.57
CA ASP A 268 -14.52 11.21 -8.79
C ASP A 268 -14.77 12.57 -8.10
N LYS A 269 -15.50 12.56 -7.00
CA LYS A 269 -15.78 13.76 -6.21
C LYS A 269 -14.55 14.31 -5.47
N TYR A 270 -13.45 13.58 -5.45
CA TYR A 270 -12.22 13.95 -4.76
C TYR A 270 -11.17 14.57 -5.69
N GLY A 271 -11.36 14.48 -7.01
CA GLY A 271 -10.37 14.97 -7.98
C GLY A 271 -9.08 14.13 -8.03
N TRP A 272 -9.15 12.84 -7.74
CA TRP A 272 -7.98 11.94 -7.71
C TRP A 272 -7.55 11.42 -9.07
N THR A 273 -8.37 11.63 -10.09
CA THR A 273 -8.09 11.12 -11.43
C THR A 273 -7.72 12.25 -12.38
N THR A 274 -6.68 12.03 -13.18
CA THR A 274 -6.27 12.98 -14.22
C THR A 274 -6.48 12.35 -15.59
N PRO A 275 -7.23 12.99 -16.52
CA PRO A 275 -7.38 12.49 -17.87
C PRO A 275 -6.04 12.57 -18.62
N VAL A 276 -5.78 11.58 -19.46
CA VAL A 276 -4.69 11.61 -20.46
C VAL A 276 -5.33 11.93 -21.80
N GLU A 277 -5.03 13.11 -22.34
CA GLU A 277 -5.53 13.62 -23.63
C GLU A 277 -4.52 13.39 -24.75
#